data_eb1b9c9cc9d8659a477112149dfbf3d3
#
_entry.id   eb1b9c9cc9d8659a477112149dfbf3d3
#
_cell.length_a   1.000
_cell.length_b   1.000
_cell.length_c   1.000
_cell.angle_alpha   90.00
_cell.angle_beta   90.00
_cell.angle_gamma   90.00
#
_symmetry.space_group_name_H-M   'P 1'
#
loop_
_entity.id
_entity.type
_entity.pdbx_description
1 polymer ?
#
loop_
_entity_poly.entity_id
_entity_poly.type
_entity_poly.pdbx_seq_one_letter_code
_entity_poly.pdbx_strand_id
1 'polypeptide(L)'
;MPIYTNASKDIKKLGFQGIEALAYNQLEGQLNSAKLVLALQKAVQAKGVQILFNTEVKKFKSHKKGVTITTNLEAVLETKQFLVCTNGFAKQLIPSLDVVPARGQVFVTEPIKNLKFKGCFHFDEGYYYFRNLENRLLLGGARNADIKNEKTYSLETSATIQKVLEDFMMQRILPKGSKKPKIELRWSGTMGMGTIKKPIIEQVQPNVYCAVRMSGMGVAIAPIVAKKALKLMKG
;
A
#
# COMPACT_ATOMS: atom_id res chain seq x y z
N MET A 1 7.18 -28.40 7.42
CA MET A 1 7.61 -27.97 6.06
C MET A 1 8.22 -26.58 6.20
N PRO A 2 9.43 -26.30 5.71
CA PRO A 2 10.02 -24.96 5.80
C PRO A 2 9.18 -23.98 4.99
N ILE A 3 8.90 -22.80 5.55
CA ILE A 3 8.14 -21.75 4.89
C ILE A 3 8.93 -21.20 3.68
N TYR A 4 10.25 -21.09 3.83
CA TYR A 4 11.16 -20.63 2.78
C TYR A 4 12.00 -21.79 2.24
N THR A 5 12.15 -21.84 0.93
CA THR A 5 13.05 -22.78 0.24
C THR A 5 14.01 -22.04 -0.67
N ASN A 6 15.19 -22.63 -0.89
CA ASN A 6 16.16 -22.07 -1.82
C ASN A 6 15.72 -22.31 -3.27
N ALA A 7 15.52 -21.21 -4.01
CA ALA A 7 15.14 -21.20 -5.42
C ALA A 7 16.23 -20.58 -6.32
N SER A 8 17.47 -20.46 -5.85
CA SER A 8 18.55 -19.78 -6.56
C SER A 8 18.87 -20.41 -7.94
N LYS A 9 18.61 -21.71 -8.12
CA LYS A 9 18.71 -22.40 -9.41
C LYS A 9 17.81 -21.81 -10.51
N ASP A 10 16.72 -21.13 -10.12
CA ASP A 10 15.75 -20.54 -11.06
C ASP A 10 16.12 -19.13 -11.51
N ILE A 11 17.09 -18.45 -10.88
CA ILE A 11 17.48 -17.06 -11.16
C ILE A 11 17.72 -16.83 -12.66
N LYS A 12 18.53 -17.71 -13.30
CA LYS A 12 18.86 -17.62 -14.73
C LYS A 12 17.61 -17.80 -15.61
N LYS A 13 16.73 -18.74 -15.28
CA LYS A 13 15.48 -19.01 -16.00
C LYS A 13 14.52 -17.82 -15.90
N LEU A 14 14.48 -17.15 -14.74
CA LEU A 14 13.68 -15.95 -14.51
C LEU A 14 14.22 -14.70 -15.19
N GLY A 15 15.47 -14.76 -15.71
CA GLY A 15 16.11 -13.67 -16.44
C GLY A 15 16.74 -12.59 -15.55
N PHE A 16 16.84 -12.83 -14.25
CA PHE A 16 17.39 -11.87 -13.30
C PHE A 16 18.90 -11.74 -13.42
N GLN A 17 19.42 -10.54 -13.13
CA GLN A 17 20.85 -10.21 -13.26
C GLN A 17 21.43 -9.76 -11.91
N GLY A 18 22.67 -10.18 -11.63
CA GLY A 18 23.39 -9.79 -10.41
C GLY A 18 22.63 -10.13 -9.13
N ILE A 19 21.88 -11.21 -9.14
CA ILE A 19 21.19 -11.78 -7.97
C ILE A 19 21.96 -13.04 -7.58
N GLU A 20 22.41 -13.14 -6.34
CA GLU A 20 23.21 -14.24 -5.82
C GLU A 20 22.33 -15.36 -5.25
N ALA A 21 21.22 -15.00 -4.62
CA ALA A 21 20.32 -15.97 -4.00
C ALA A 21 18.86 -15.59 -4.20
N LEU A 22 17.99 -16.60 -4.24
CA LEU A 22 16.56 -16.46 -4.32
C LEU A 22 15.90 -17.40 -3.30
N ALA A 23 15.11 -16.82 -2.38
CA ALA A 23 14.25 -17.56 -1.47
C ALA A 23 12.81 -17.58 -2.00
N TYR A 24 12.18 -18.73 -1.98
CA TYR A 24 10.77 -18.91 -2.34
C TYR A 24 9.93 -19.16 -1.10
N ASN A 25 8.86 -18.37 -0.94
CA ASN A 25 7.87 -18.57 0.10
C ASN A 25 6.66 -19.33 -0.49
N GLN A 26 6.36 -20.51 0.06
CA GLN A 26 5.27 -21.37 -0.41
C GLN A 26 3.89 -20.91 0.03
N LEU A 27 3.80 -20.06 1.07
CA LEU A 27 2.55 -19.63 1.68
C LEU A 27 2.06 -18.27 1.16
N GLU A 28 2.89 -17.57 0.39
CA GLU A 28 2.54 -16.28 -0.17
C GLU A 28 2.09 -16.40 -1.64
N GLY A 29 1.27 -15.46 -2.06
CA GLY A 29 0.77 -15.39 -3.42
C GLY A 29 0.58 -13.96 -3.89
N GLN A 30 0.26 -13.79 -5.16
CA GLN A 30 -0.02 -12.46 -5.70
C GLN A 30 -1.52 -12.19 -5.83
N LEU A 31 -1.89 -10.96 -5.56
CA LEU A 31 -3.26 -10.47 -5.60
C LEU A 31 -3.32 -9.19 -6.44
N ASN A 32 -4.35 -9.04 -7.25
CA ASN A 32 -4.64 -7.76 -7.89
C ASN A 32 -5.40 -6.87 -6.91
N SER A 33 -4.71 -5.91 -6.30
CA SER A 33 -5.25 -5.01 -5.27
C SER A 33 -6.40 -4.14 -5.78
N ALA A 34 -6.38 -3.69 -7.03
CA ALA A 34 -7.48 -2.92 -7.62
C ALA A 34 -8.76 -3.77 -7.74
N LYS A 35 -8.64 -5.00 -8.25
CA LYS A 35 -9.79 -5.93 -8.32
C LYS A 35 -10.32 -6.28 -6.94
N LEU A 36 -9.43 -6.44 -5.93
CA LEU A 36 -9.84 -6.69 -4.55
C LEU A 36 -10.67 -5.52 -4.00
N VAL A 37 -10.19 -4.27 -4.13
CA VAL A 37 -10.89 -3.08 -3.61
C VAL A 37 -12.25 -2.93 -4.29
N LEU A 38 -12.34 -3.11 -5.61
CA LEU A 38 -13.62 -3.07 -6.33
C LEU A 38 -14.59 -4.16 -5.88
N ALA A 39 -14.09 -5.37 -5.61
CA ALA A 39 -14.93 -6.46 -5.10
C ALA A 39 -15.44 -6.17 -3.68
N LEU A 40 -14.57 -5.65 -2.80
CA LEU A 40 -14.96 -5.22 -1.45
C LEU A 40 -15.98 -4.08 -1.48
N GLN A 41 -15.79 -3.09 -2.35
CA GLN A 41 -16.74 -2.00 -2.54
C GLN A 41 -18.13 -2.52 -2.91
N LYS A 42 -18.22 -3.39 -3.92
CA LYS A 42 -19.49 -4.03 -4.32
C LYS A 42 -20.11 -4.83 -3.17
N ALA A 43 -19.30 -5.58 -2.44
CA ALA A 43 -19.77 -6.41 -1.32
C ALA A 43 -20.36 -5.58 -0.17
N VAL A 44 -19.74 -4.45 0.20
CA VAL A 44 -20.26 -3.60 1.28
C VAL A 44 -21.49 -2.82 0.84
N GLN A 45 -21.54 -2.35 -0.40
CA GLN A 45 -22.73 -1.70 -0.97
C GLN A 45 -23.93 -2.66 -1.01
N ALA A 46 -23.73 -3.91 -1.39
CA ALA A 46 -24.76 -4.95 -1.37
C ALA A 46 -25.29 -5.25 0.04
N LYS A 47 -24.55 -4.87 1.09
CA LYS A 47 -24.97 -4.94 2.49
C LYS A 47 -25.58 -3.63 3.02
N GLY A 48 -25.89 -2.68 2.15
CA GLY A 48 -26.51 -1.40 2.51
C GLY A 48 -25.55 -0.34 3.04
N VAL A 49 -24.23 -0.57 2.98
CA VAL A 49 -23.25 0.46 3.35
C VAL A 49 -23.22 1.55 2.29
N GLN A 50 -23.45 2.79 2.70
CA GLN A 50 -23.32 3.96 1.83
C GLN A 50 -21.85 4.38 1.71
N ILE A 51 -21.40 4.62 0.48
CA ILE A 51 -20.05 5.11 0.18
C ILE A 51 -20.19 6.49 -0.45
N LEU A 52 -19.61 7.49 0.19
CA LEU A 52 -19.58 8.87 -0.30
C LEU A 52 -18.21 9.12 -0.93
N PHE A 53 -18.15 9.15 -2.25
CA PHE A 53 -16.94 9.52 -2.99
C PHE A 53 -16.76 11.04 -3.01
N ASN A 54 -15.53 11.50 -3.24
CA ASN A 54 -15.15 12.91 -3.26
C ASN A 54 -15.53 13.68 -1.99
N THR A 55 -15.73 12.95 -0.89
CA THR A 55 -16.14 13.50 0.41
C THR A 55 -14.99 13.34 1.40
N GLU A 56 -14.25 14.41 1.62
CA GLU A 56 -13.14 14.45 2.56
C GLU A 56 -13.61 14.95 3.93
N VAL A 57 -13.31 14.21 4.98
CA VAL A 57 -13.51 14.68 6.35
C VAL A 57 -12.43 15.72 6.69
N LYS A 58 -12.83 16.96 6.95
CA LYS A 58 -11.91 18.05 7.29
C LYS A 58 -11.65 18.16 8.79
N LYS A 59 -12.68 17.95 9.60
CA LYS A 59 -12.60 17.98 11.06
C LYS A 59 -13.73 17.17 11.69
N PHE A 60 -13.55 16.84 12.95
CA PHE A 60 -14.60 16.23 13.76
C PHE A 60 -14.59 16.81 15.17
N LYS A 61 -15.71 16.69 15.87
CA LYS A 61 -15.89 17.04 17.28
C LYS A 61 -16.60 15.90 18.01
N SER A 62 -15.91 15.31 18.98
CA SER A 62 -16.50 14.31 19.89
C SER A 62 -17.36 14.99 20.94
N HIS A 63 -18.48 14.37 21.29
CA HIS A 63 -19.38 14.79 22.37
C HIS A 63 -20.06 13.57 23.02
N LYS A 64 -20.77 13.77 24.13
CA LYS A 64 -21.39 12.68 24.93
C LYS A 64 -22.32 11.77 24.11
N LYS A 65 -23.02 12.29 23.10
CA LYS A 65 -24.00 11.55 22.29
C LYS A 65 -23.44 10.98 21.00
N GLY A 66 -22.18 11.31 20.62
CA GLY A 66 -21.60 10.88 19.37
C GLY A 66 -20.51 11.79 18.84
N VAL A 67 -20.45 11.95 17.54
CA VAL A 67 -19.43 12.73 16.83
C VAL A 67 -20.06 13.55 15.70
N THR A 68 -19.78 14.83 15.70
CA THR A 68 -20.08 15.74 14.57
C THR A 68 -18.90 15.75 13.61
N ILE A 69 -19.13 15.48 12.33
CA ILE A 69 -18.12 15.42 11.27
C ILE A 69 -18.41 16.52 10.25
N THR A 70 -17.39 17.31 9.89
CA THR A 70 -17.48 18.33 8.83
C THR A 70 -16.65 17.88 7.62
N THR A 71 -17.24 17.98 6.44
CA THR A 71 -16.61 17.58 5.17
C THR A 71 -16.16 18.77 4.34
N ASN A 72 -15.42 18.50 3.25
CA ASN A 72 -15.05 19.49 2.24
C ASN A 72 -16.24 20.06 1.47
N LEU A 73 -17.40 19.43 1.53
CA LEU A 73 -18.67 19.90 0.92
C LEU A 73 -19.49 20.74 1.86
N GLU A 74 -18.90 21.20 2.97
CA GLU A 74 -19.58 21.93 4.07
C GLU A 74 -20.73 21.13 4.72
N ALA A 75 -20.92 19.88 4.30
CA ALA A 75 -21.92 19.00 4.91
C ALA A 75 -21.46 18.59 6.31
N VAL A 76 -22.43 18.64 7.24
CA VAL A 76 -22.26 18.20 8.63
C VAL A 76 -22.98 16.87 8.80
N LEU A 77 -22.24 15.87 9.28
CA LEU A 77 -22.77 14.54 9.56
C LEU A 77 -22.73 14.27 11.06
N GLU A 78 -23.80 13.72 11.60
CA GLU A 78 -23.87 13.24 12.97
C GLU A 78 -23.83 11.72 13.02
N THR A 79 -23.00 11.17 13.89
CA THR A 79 -22.89 9.72 14.07
C THR A 79 -22.69 9.36 15.53
N LYS A 80 -23.10 8.14 15.92
CA LYS A 80 -22.84 7.62 17.28
C LYS A 80 -21.36 7.28 17.49
N GLN A 81 -20.69 6.78 16.46
CA GLN A 81 -19.27 6.38 16.52
C GLN A 81 -18.58 6.75 15.22
N PHE A 82 -17.30 7.08 15.28
CA PHE A 82 -16.48 7.43 14.13
C PHE A 82 -15.18 6.62 14.14
N LEU A 83 -14.92 5.90 13.05
CA LEU A 83 -13.68 5.13 12.87
C LEU A 83 -12.82 5.76 11.76
N VAL A 84 -11.64 6.23 12.11
CA VAL A 84 -10.64 6.78 11.19
C VAL A 84 -9.78 5.66 10.62
N CYS A 85 -9.87 5.42 9.31
CA CYS A 85 -9.09 4.41 8.56
C CYS A 85 -8.21 5.04 7.48
N THR A 86 -7.89 6.32 7.57
CA THR A 86 -7.19 7.09 6.53
C THR A 86 -5.68 6.82 6.45
N ASN A 87 -5.20 5.83 7.18
CA ASN A 87 -3.83 5.28 7.16
C ASN A 87 -2.75 6.38 7.16
N GLY A 88 -2.04 6.59 6.05
CA GLY A 88 -0.98 7.61 5.94
C GLY A 88 -1.45 9.05 6.16
N PHE A 89 -2.74 9.33 5.97
CA PHE A 89 -3.35 10.65 6.17
C PHE A 89 -3.94 10.86 7.56
N ALA A 90 -3.92 9.83 8.43
CA ALA A 90 -4.61 9.87 9.72
C ALA A 90 -4.15 11.02 10.63
N LYS A 91 -2.87 11.38 10.57
CA LYS A 91 -2.31 12.48 11.38
C LYS A 91 -2.87 13.86 11.03
N GLN A 92 -3.44 14.04 9.84
CA GLN A 92 -4.13 15.28 9.46
C GLN A 92 -5.42 15.48 10.26
N LEU A 93 -6.08 14.39 10.66
CA LEU A 93 -7.28 14.42 11.50
C LEU A 93 -6.98 14.27 13.00
N ILE A 94 -5.94 13.48 13.33
CA ILE A 94 -5.56 13.15 14.70
C ILE A 94 -4.05 13.37 14.85
N PRO A 95 -3.61 14.63 15.16
CA PRO A 95 -2.20 15.01 15.18
C PRO A 95 -1.30 14.24 16.17
N SER A 96 -1.89 13.67 17.23
CA SER A 96 -1.18 12.90 18.26
C SER A 96 -0.72 11.51 17.80
N LEU A 97 -1.25 10.99 16.70
CA LEU A 97 -0.89 9.65 16.23
C LEU A 97 0.58 9.57 15.78
N ASP A 98 1.26 8.49 16.16
CA ASP A 98 2.57 8.13 15.60
C ASP A 98 2.40 7.56 14.18
N VAL A 99 2.01 8.41 13.26
CA VAL A 99 1.89 8.11 11.84
C VAL A 99 2.71 9.11 11.04
N VAL A 100 3.60 8.59 10.22
CA VAL A 100 4.42 9.36 9.28
C VAL A 100 3.97 9.00 7.87
N PRO A 101 3.57 9.97 7.04
CA PRO A 101 3.27 9.71 5.65
C PRO A 101 4.53 9.27 4.92
N ALA A 102 4.43 8.19 4.14
CA ALA A 102 5.54 7.68 3.36
C ALA A 102 5.04 7.32 1.96
N ARG A 103 5.46 8.11 0.98
CA ARG A 103 5.07 7.91 -0.41
C ARG A 103 5.76 6.67 -0.96
N GLY A 104 4.97 5.76 -1.52
CA GLY A 104 5.44 4.65 -2.34
C GLY A 104 5.11 4.91 -3.79
N GLN A 105 6.08 4.77 -4.68
CA GLN A 105 5.93 5.02 -6.11
C GLN A 105 5.99 3.72 -6.90
N VAL A 106 5.23 3.65 -7.97
CA VAL A 106 5.08 2.46 -8.80
C VAL A 106 4.99 2.87 -10.27
N PHE A 107 5.44 1.99 -11.15
CA PHE A 107 5.09 2.06 -12.55
C PHE A 107 4.67 0.70 -13.13
N VAL A 108 4.01 0.75 -14.28
CA VAL A 108 3.74 -0.43 -15.11
C VAL A 108 4.25 -0.17 -16.53
N THR A 109 4.87 -1.21 -17.11
CA THR A 109 5.40 -1.16 -18.48
C THR A 109 4.32 -1.49 -19.52
N GLU A 110 4.58 -1.18 -20.78
CA GLU A 110 3.94 -1.84 -21.90
C GLU A 110 4.13 -3.37 -21.83
N PRO A 111 3.37 -4.15 -22.62
CA PRO A 111 3.58 -5.59 -22.72
C PRO A 111 5.01 -5.93 -23.15
N ILE A 112 5.67 -6.80 -22.37
CA ILE A 112 7.02 -7.28 -22.66
C ILE A 112 6.90 -8.64 -23.31
N LYS A 113 7.36 -8.75 -24.57
CA LYS A 113 7.39 -10.03 -25.29
C LYS A 113 8.31 -11.02 -24.55
N ASN A 114 7.78 -12.19 -24.25
CA ASN A 114 8.49 -13.26 -23.54
C ASN A 114 9.02 -12.84 -22.15
N LEU A 115 8.23 -12.12 -21.36
CA LEU A 115 8.56 -11.84 -19.96
C LEU A 115 8.88 -13.14 -19.23
N LYS A 116 10.09 -13.24 -18.66
CA LYS A 116 10.65 -14.51 -18.17
C LYS A 116 10.12 -14.95 -16.81
N PHE A 117 9.61 -14.03 -16.00
CA PHE A 117 9.17 -14.34 -14.64
C PHE A 117 7.64 -14.23 -14.49
N LYS A 118 7.14 -14.98 -13.50
CA LYS A 118 5.75 -14.93 -13.02
C LYS A 118 5.78 -15.06 -11.50
N GLY A 119 5.04 -14.17 -10.81
CA GLY A 119 4.97 -14.15 -9.35
C GLY A 119 5.28 -12.76 -8.78
N CYS A 120 5.31 -12.66 -7.45
CA CYS A 120 5.71 -11.48 -6.70
C CYS A 120 7.12 -11.65 -6.17
N PHE A 121 7.90 -10.58 -6.22
CA PHE A 121 9.29 -10.57 -5.79
C PHE A 121 9.56 -9.36 -4.93
N HIS A 122 10.42 -9.53 -3.93
CA HIS A 122 10.96 -8.48 -3.08
C HIS A 122 12.48 -8.49 -3.16
N PHE A 123 13.08 -7.32 -3.07
CA PHE A 123 14.52 -7.14 -3.04
C PHE A 123 14.88 -6.02 -2.06
N ASP A 124 16.07 -6.08 -1.46
CA ASP A 124 16.60 -5.08 -0.54
C ASP A 124 15.61 -4.82 0.63
N GLU A 125 15.42 -5.84 1.49
CA GLU A 125 14.51 -5.79 2.64
C GLU A 125 13.06 -5.36 2.32
N GLY A 126 12.64 -5.51 1.04
CA GLY A 126 11.32 -5.10 0.56
C GLY A 126 11.25 -3.64 0.11
N TYR A 127 12.37 -2.93 0.03
CA TYR A 127 12.42 -1.60 -0.58
C TYR A 127 12.11 -1.61 -2.07
N TYR A 128 12.36 -2.72 -2.77
CA TYR A 128 11.90 -2.94 -4.15
C TYR A 128 10.94 -4.11 -4.16
N TYR A 129 9.83 -3.94 -4.87
CA TYR A 129 8.84 -4.99 -5.06
C TYR A 129 8.33 -4.96 -6.50
N PHE A 130 8.25 -6.13 -7.10
CA PHE A 130 7.78 -6.25 -8.47
C PHE A 130 7.03 -7.55 -8.71
N ARG A 131 6.22 -7.54 -9.75
CA ARG A 131 5.49 -8.71 -10.21
C ARG A 131 5.17 -8.61 -11.69
N ASN A 132 4.77 -9.71 -12.27
CA ASN A 132 4.08 -9.65 -13.55
C ASN A 132 2.62 -9.19 -13.36
N LEU A 133 2.14 -8.39 -14.29
CA LEU A 133 0.72 -8.09 -14.50
C LEU A 133 0.40 -8.55 -15.91
N GLU A 134 -0.08 -9.80 -16.05
CA GLU A 134 -0.10 -10.53 -17.30
C GLU A 134 1.33 -10.59 -17.89
N ASN A 135 1.57 -9.99 -19.05
CA ASN A 135 2.89 -9.90 -19.70
C ASN A 135 3.58 -8.53 -19.49
N ARG A 136 3.16 -7.73 -18.51
CA ARG A 136 3.75 -6.44 -18.11
C ARG A 136 4.54 -6.58 -16.83
N LEU A 137 5.54 -5.74 -16.65
CA LEU A 137 6.20 -5.57 -15.36
C LEU A 137 5.52 -4.44 -14.59
N LEU A 138 5.07 -4.75 -13.37
CA LEU A 138 4.71 -3.77 -12.36
C LEU A 138 5.85 -3.73 -11.35
N LEU A 139 6.47 -2.57 -11.15
CA LEU A 139 7.61 -2.36 -10.25
C LEU A 139 7.36 -1.12 -9.40
N GLY A 140 7.65 -1.25 -8.11
CA GLY A 140 7.56 -0.14 -7.16
C GLY A 140 8.60 -0.22 -6.07
N GLY A 141 8.66 0.84 -5.26
CA GLY A 141 9.58 0.94 -4.13
C GLY A 141 10.63 2.02 -4.28
N ALA A 142 11.89 1.68 -4.03
CA ALA A 142 13.07 2.55 -4.06
C ALA A 142 12.99 3.78 -3.12
N ARG A 143 12.08 3.78 -2.13
CA ARG A 143 11.91 4.91 -1.20
C ARG A 143 13.18 5.18 -0.39
N ASN A 144 14.01 4.17 -0.14
CA ASN A 144 15.30 4.31 0.54
C ASN A 144 16.30 5.20 -0.20
N ALA A 145 16.15 5.42 -1.50
CA ALA A 145 16.99 6.35 -2.26
C ALA A 145 16.73 7.83 -1.92
N ASP A 146 15.56 8.17 -1.37
CA ASP A 146 15.23 9.56 -0.99
C ASP A 146 14.19 9.61 0.15
N ILE A 147 14.50 8.99 1.27
CA ILE A 147 13.59 8.87 2.43
C ILE A 147 13.05 10.23 2.89
N LYS A 148 13.87 11.29 2.82
CA LYS A 148 13.51 12.63 3.29
C LYS A 148 12.35 13.21 2.46
N ASN A 149 12.47 13.21 1.15
CA ASN A 149 11.47 13.78 0.25
C ASN A 149 10.26 12.86 0.06
N GLU A 150 10.41 11.56 0.33
CA GLU A 150 9.30 10.61 0.32
C GLU A 150 8.46 10.63 1.61
N LYS A 151 8.81 11.45 2.62
CA LYS A 151 7.94 11.80 3.76
C LYS A 151 6.96 12.90 3.37
N THR A 152 5.94 12.56 2.61
CA THR A 152 5.01 13.54 2.06
C THR A 152 3.60 12.97 1.89
N TYR A 153 2.61 13.85 1.86
CA TYR A 153 1.22 13.56 1.49
C TYR A 153 0.97 13.70 -0.02
N SER A 154 1.91 14.25 -0.78
CA SER A 154 1.78 14.38 -2.24
C SER A 154 1.62 13.01 -2.90
N LEU A 155 0.69 12.93 -3.83
CA LEU A 155 0.46 11.75 -4.67
C LEU A 155 1.17 11.85 -6.04
N GLU A 156 1.99 12.86 -6.24
CA GLU A 156 2.82 13.00 -7.43
C GLU A 156 4.03 12.05 -7.37
N THR A 157 4.50 11.62 -8.52
CA THR A 157 5.75 10.86 -8.61
C THR A 157 6.96 11.80 -8.69
N SER A 158 8.13 11.37 -8.21
CA SER A 158 9.38 12.11 -8.33
C SER A 158 10.30 11.50 -9.40
N ALA A 159 10.99 12.34 -10.16
CA ALA A 159 11.93 11.90 -11.17
C ALA A 159 13.06 11.04 -10.57
N THR A 160 13.52 11.38 -9.36
CA THR A 160 14.57 10.64 -8.63
C THR A 160 14.17 9.19 -8.42
N ILE A 161 13.03 8.93 -7.78
CA ILE A 161 12.60 7.55 -7.50
C ILE A 161 12.25 6.81 -8.78
N GLN A 162 11.60 7.47 -9.73
CA GLN A 162 11.24 6.84 -11.00
C GLN A 162 12.49 6.40 -11.77
N LYS A 163 13.54 7.24 -11.80
CA LYS A 163 14.81 6.87 -12.44
C LYS A 163 15.47 5.67 -11.75
N VAL A 164 15.53 5.65 -10.42
CA VAL A 164 16.09 4.52 -9.66
C VAL A 164 15.34 3.23 -9.95
N LEU A 165 14.01 3.27 -10.03
CA LEU A 165 13.20 2.10 -10.40
C LEU A 165 13.48 1.64 -11.84
N GLU A 166 13.61 2.56 -12.79
CA GLU A 166 13.94 2.22 -14.17
C GLU A 166 15.35 1.59 -14.31
N ASP A 167 16.31 2.14 -13.58
CA ASP A 167 17.68 1.61 -13.55
C ASP A 167 17.68 0.19 -12.94
N PHE A 168 16.94 -0.02 -11.84
CA PHE A 168 16.79 -1.34 -11.21
C PHE A 168 16.11 -2.35 -12.16
N MET A 169 15.08 -1.94 -12.88
CA MET A 169 14.43 -2.78 -13.90
C MET A 169 15.44 -3.31 -14.92
N MET A 170 16.27 -2.42 -15.47
CA MET A 170 17.23 -2.78 -16.52
C MET A 170 18.43 -3.55 -16.00
N GLN A 171 18.89 -3.27 -14.78
CA GLN A 171 20.09 -3.87 -14.21
C GLN A 171 19.84 -5.18 -13.48
N ARG A 172 18.60 -5.44 -13.00
CA ARG A 172 18.29 -6.58 -12.13
C ARG A 172 17.17 -7.48 -12.64
N ILE A 173 16.12 -6.91 -13.23
CA ILE A 173 14.90 -7.66 -13.55
C ILE A 173 14.90 -8.19 -14.98
N LEU A 174 15.27 -7.36 -15.95
CA LEU A 174 15.23 -7.75 -17.35
C LEU A 174 16.55 -8.41 -17.78
N PRO A 175 16.52 -9.40 -18.71
CA PRO A 175 17.74 -10.02 -19.23
C PRO A 175 18.71 -9.00 -19.84
N LYS A 176 20.01 -9.26 -19.71
CA LYS A 176 21.06 -8.40 -20.30
C LYS A 176 20.81 -8.21 -21.80
N GLY A 177 20.94 -6.96 -22.26
CA GLY A 177 20.69 -6.59 -23.65
C GLY A 177 19.23 -6.41 -24.04
N SER A 178 18.29 -6.51 -23.07
CA SER A 178 16.90 -6.19 -23.33
C SER A 178 16.73 -4.72 -23.74
N LYS A 179 15.85 -4.47 -24.71
CA LYS A 179 15.40 -3.09 -24.99
C LYS A 179 14.59 -2.58 -23.81
N LYS A 180 14.82 -1.33 -23.41
CA LYS A 180 14.03 -0.69 -22.34
C LYS A 180 12.58 -0.56 -22.79
N PRO A 181 11.61 -1.17 -22.06
CA PRO A 181 10.19 -1.04 -22.39
C PRO A 181 9.69 0.36 -22.07
N LYS A 182 8.67 0.80 -22.80
CA LYS A 182 7.95 2.03 -22.48
C LYS A 182 7.21 1.86 -21.15
N ILE A 183 7.23 2.89 -20.32
CA ILE A 183 6.39 2.95 -19.12
C ILE A 183 5.04 3.54 -19.53
N GLU A 184 3.97 2.78 -19.35
CA GLU A 184 2.62 3.21 -19.71
C GLU A 184 1.96 4.05 -18.63
N LEU A 185 2.18 3.70 -17.36
CA LEU A 185 1.55 4.37 -16.23
C LEU A 185 2.51 4.46 -15.05
N ARG A 186 2.49 5.61 -14.38
CA ARG A 186 3.17 5.87 -13.10
C ARG A 186 2.17 6.40 -12.10
N TRP A 187 2.29 5.97 -10.86
CA TRP A 187 1.48 6.52 -9.77
C TRP A 187 2.20 6.39 -8.45
N SER A 188 1.63 7.01 -7.44
CA SER A 188 2.09 6.88 -6.07
C SER A 188 0.94 6.69 -5.10
N GLY A 189 1.26 6.32 -3.88
CA GLY A 189 0.32 6.22 -2.77
C GLY A 189 1.01 6.46 -1.45
N THR A 190 0.28 7.00 -0.48
CA THR A 190 0.84 7.34 0.84
C THR A 190 0.59 6.22 1.84
N MET A 191 1.66 5.58 2.28
CA MET A 191 1.64 4.59 3.35
C MET A 191 1.67 5.29 4.71
N GLY A 192 1.02 4.70 5.72
CA GLY A 192 1.17 5.08 7.12
C GLY A 192 2.33 4.30 7.74
N MET A 193 3.46 4.96 7.95
CA MET A 193 4.61 4.45 8.69
C MET A 193 4.59 4.97 10.12
N GLY A 194 5.53 4.56 10.96
CA GLY A 194 5.70 5.05 12.33
C GLY A 194 7.00 4.57 12.93
N THR A 195 7.21 4.83 14.22
CA THR A 195 8.41 4.40 14.95
C THR A 195 8.52 2.88 15.05
N ILE A 196 7.37 2.19 15.03
CA ILE A 196 7.29 0.71 15.03
C ILE A 196 6.38 0.21 13.90
N LYS A 197 6.68 -0.99 13.37
CA LYS A 197 5.88 -1.64 12.33
C LYS A 197 4.64 -2.36 12.91
N LYS A 198 3.81 -1.66 13.69
CA LYS A 198 2.62 -2.19 14.35
C LYS A 198 1.41 -1.33 14.02
N PRO A 199 0.25 -1.85 13.60
CA PRO A 199 -0.97 -1.04 13.44
C PRO A 199 -1.36 -0.34 14.73
N ILE A 200 -1.95 0.84 14.63
CA ILE A 200 -2.61 1.55 15.73
C ILE A 200 -4.09 1.20 15.63
N ILE A 201 -4.64 0.61 16.69
CA ILE A 201 -6.06 0.27 16.82
C ILE A 201 -6.47 0.69 18.22
N GLU A 202 -7.06 1.87 18.35
CA GLU A 202 -7.36 2.44 19.65
C GLU A 202 -8.56 3.39 19.62
N GLN A 203 -9.15 3.67 20.77
CA GLN A 203 -10.08 4.76 20.99
C GLN A 203 -9.28 6.02 21.30
N VAL A 204 -9.32 7.01 20.43
CA VAL A 204 -8.52 8.25 20.55
C VAL A 204 -9.26 9.35 21.30
N GLN A 205 -10.59 9.33 21.29
CA GLN A 205 -11.49 10.20 22.05
C GLN A 205 -12.80 9.44 22.31
N PRO A 206 -13.68 9.90 23.21
CA PRO A 206 -15.02 9.32 23.36
C PRO A 206 -15.71 9.21 21.98
N ASN A 207 -16.18 8.01 21.64
CA ASN A 207 -16.85 7.70 20.37
C ASN A 207 -15.99 7.80 19.10
N VAL A 208 -14.67 8.08 19.21
CA VAL A 208 -13.75 8.18 18.08
C VAL A 208 -12.67 7.13 18.19
N TYR A 209 -12.53 6.34 17.16
CA TYR A 209 -11.58 5.23 17.04
C TYR A 209 -10.67 5.39 15.83
N CYS A 210 -9.54 4.74 15.84
CA CYS A 210 -8.68 4.66 14.65
C CYS A 210 -8.18 3.23 14.39
N ALA A 211 -7.96 2.93 13.10
CA ALA A 211 -7.35 1.69 12.64
C ALA A 211 -6.41 2.02 11.46
N VAL A 212 -5.16 2.33 11.78
CA VAL A 212 -4.20 2.98 10.86
C VAL A 212 -2.77 2.43 11.05
N ARG A 213 -1.81 2.95 10.31
CA ARG A 213 -0.39 2.57 10.35
C ARG A 213 -0.16 1.12 9.92
N MET A 214 -0.58 0.79 8.69
CA MET A 214 -0.42 -0.55 8.13
C MET A 214 1.01 -0.87 7.68
N SER A 215 1.93 0.09 7.69
CA SER A 215 3.37 -0.05 7.42
C SER A 215 3.71 -0.83 6.13
N GLY A 216 2.93 -0.60 5.06
CA GLY A 216 3.11 -1.28 3.77
C GLY A 216 2.44 -2.67 3.67
N MET A 217 1.95 -3.24 4.77
CA MET A 217 1.38 -4.59 4.81
C MET A 217 -0.16 -4.62 4.78
N GLY A 218 -0.81 -3.52 4.43
CA GLY A 218 -2.26 -3.36 4.54
C GLY A 218 -3.08 -4.45 3.88
N VAL A 219 -2.71 -4.92 2.69
CA VAL A 219 -3.44 -5.97 1.98
C VAL A 219 -3.51 -7.28 2.79
N ALA A 220 -2.41 -7.66 3.43
CA ALA A 220 -2.34 -8.90 4.21
C ALA A 220 -3.03 -8.77 5.59
N ILE A 221 -2.85 -7.63 6.28
CA ILE A 221 -3.27 -7.52 7.68
C ILE A 221 -4.60 -6.80 7.89
N ALA A 222 -5.16 -6.11 6.88
CA ALA A 222 -6.40 -5.36 7.01
C ALA A 222 -7.58 -6.17 7.59
N PRO A 223 -7.80 -7.44 7.23
CA PRO A 223 -8.91 -8.22 7.78
C PRO A 223 -8.83 -8.38 9.30
N ILE A 224 -7.64 -8.67 9.84
CA ILE A 224 -7.47 -8.82 11.29
C ILE A 224 -7.52 -7.47 12.01
N VAL A 225 -7.02 -6.40 11.38
CA VAL A 225 -7.09 -5.04 11.91
C VAL A 225 -8.54 -4.58 11.98
N ALA A 226 -9.33 -4.78 10.93
CA ALA A 226 -10.75 -4.46 10.91
C ALA A 226 -11.53 -5.23 11.99
N LYS A 227 -11.27 -6.55 12.13
CA LYS A 227 -11.89 -7.37 13.18
C LYS A 227 -11.59 -6.84 14.59
N LYS A 228 -10.34 -6.44 14.85
CA LYS A 228 -9.94 -5.86 16.14
C LYS A 228 -10.57 -4.49 16.39
N ALA A 229 -10.62 -3.61 15.38
CA ALA A 229 -11.26 -2.32 15.47
C ALA A 229 -12.76 -2.45 15.78
N LEU A 230 -13.47 -3.34 15.08
CA LEU A 230 -14.90 -3.61 15.34
C LEU A 230 -15.16 -4.19 16.74
N LYS A 231 -14.23 -5.05 17.24
CA LYS A 231 -14.34 -5.55 18.62
C LYS A 231 -14.21 -4.40 19.64
N LEU A 232 -13.24 -3.50 19.43
CA LEU A 232 -13.02 -2.35 20.28
C LEU A 232 -14.23 -1.38 20.29
N MET A 233 -14.89 -1.20 19.14
CA MET A 233 -16.07 -0.34 19.03
C MET A 233 -17.34 -0.90 19.66
N LYS A 234 -17.39 -2.21 19.89
CA LYS A 234 -18.57 -2.86 20.50
C LYS A 234 -18.52 -2.92 22.04
N GLY A 235 -17.37 -2.66 22.64
CA GLY A 235 -17.10 -2.77 24.08
C GLY A 235 -16.61 -4.16 24.43
#